data_023bccb0434bc7ba9fce4db2f7fb1025
#
_entry.id   023bccb0434bc7ba9fce4db2f7fb1025
#
_cell.length_a   1.000
_cell.length_b   1.000
_cell.length_c   1.000
_cell.angle_alpha   90.00
_cell.angle_beta   90.00
_cell.angle_gamma   90.00
#
_symmetry.space_group_name_H-M   'P 1'
#
loop_
_entity.id
_entity.type
_entity.pdbx_description
1 polymer ?
#
loop_
_entity_poly.entity_id
_entity_poly.type
_entity_poly.pdbx_seq_one_letter_code
_entity_poly.pdbx_strand_id
1 'polypeptide(L)'
;MDKIDMWEIEKGLDVGVICGVDEAGRGPLAGPVCAAAVILPQGEIIPGLNDSKKLTDKKRRELFPIIKEKAIAYGIAFATEAEIDEHNILQATFLAMKRAIGQLDGKADFALIDGNRETDFGIPCQTVIKGDSRSANIAAASVLAKVTRDVYMEELAKEYPQYGFEIHKGYGTKAHYAALTEHGMCDAHRRSFLKKFYGEK
;
A
#
# COMPACT_ATOMS: atom_id res chain seq x y z
N MET A 1 20.70 21.84 -0.71
CA MET A 1 19.84 20.80 -0.13
C MET A 1 20.56 19.49 -0.30
N ASP A 2 21.01 18.91 0.81
CA ASP A 2 21.71 17.63 0.78
C ASP A 2 20.77 16.57 0.19
N LYS A 3 21.30 15.77 -0.72
CA LYS A 3 20.54 14.67 -1.34
C LYS A 3 20.29 13.64 -0.25
N ILE A 4 19.03 13.37 0.08
CA ILE A 4 18.67 12.30 1.05
C ILE A 4 19.23 10.99 0.51
N ASP A 5 20.07 10.33 1.31
CA ASP A 5 20.51 8.96 1.00
C ASP A 5 19.37 8.00 1.35
N MET A 6 18.68 7.49 0.34
CA MET A 6 17.58 6.54 0.50
C MET A 6 18.03 5.16 1.00
N TRP A 7 19.33 4.96 1.21
CA TRP A 7 19.92 3.73 1.74
C TRP A 7 20.54 3.90 3.13
N GLU A 8 20.38 5.07 3.75
CA GLU A 8 21.01 5.39 5.05
C GLU A 8 20.54 4.42 6.14
N ILE A 9 19.25 4.08 6.16
CA ILE A 9 18.67 3.20 7.18
C ILE A 9 19.20 1.79 7.00
N GLU A 10 19.14 1.24 5.77
CA GLU A 10 19.61 -0.10 5.46
C GLU A 10 21.11 -0.27 5.75
N LYS A 11 21.91 0.73 5.43
CA LYS A 11 23.36 0.73 5.70
C LYS A 11 23.70 0.75 7.21
N GLY A 12 22.80 1.30 8.02
CA GLY A 12 22.96 1.38 9.48
C GLY A 12 22.57 0.10 10.23
N LEU A 13 21.99 -0.90 9.53
CA LEU A 13 21.55 -2.15 10.14
C LEU A 13 22.54 -3.27 9.86
N ASP A 14 22.96 -3.96 10.92
CA ASP A 14 23.79 -5.19 10.84
C ASP A 14 22.88 -6.43 10.79
N VAL A 15 22.17 -6.57 9.66
CA VAL A 15 21.21 -7.66 9.39
C VAL A 15 21.41 -8.17 7.98
N GLY A 16 20.84 -9.33 7.66
CA GLY A 16 20.91 -9.92 6.32
C GLY A 16 20.13 -9.14 5.26
N VAL A 17 19.33 -9.83 4.48
CA VAL A 17 18.58 -9.23 3.38
C VAL A 17 17.36 -8.47 3.92
N ILE A 18 17.26 -7.18 3.58
CA ILE A 18 16.21 -6.28 4.06
C ILE A 18 15.14 -6.11 2.97
N CYS A 19 13.86 -6.30 3.33
CA CYS A 19 12.74 -5.84 2.52
C CYS A 19 12.15 -4.54 3.09
N GLY A 20 11.63 -3.68 2.22
CA GLY A 20 10.77 -2.56 2.60
C GLY A 20 9.30 -2.90 2.36
N VAL A 21 8.42 -2.46 3.24
CA VAL A 21 6.99 -2.77 3.20
C VAL A 21 6.17 -1.49 3.37
N ASP A 22 5.18 -1.29 2.53
CA ASP A 22 4.22 -0.17 2.62
C ASP A 22 2.83 -0.60 2.14
N GLU A 23 1.81 0.20 2.45
CA GLU A 23 0.43 -0.04 2.07
C GLU A 23 -0.20 1.13 1.30
N ALA A 24 -1.29 0.82 0.59
CA ALA A 24 -2.18 1.79 -0.03
C ALA A 24 -3.63 1.43 0.25
N GLY A 25 -4.47 2.44 0.52
CA GLY A 25 -5.90 2.23 0.61
C GLY A 25 -6.46 2.04 2.01
N ARG A 26 -5.85 2.58 3.07
CA ARG A 26 -6.42 2.53 4.43
C ARG A 26 -7.65 3.42 4.62
N GLY A 27 -7.63 4.62 4.05
CA GLY A 27 -8.68 5.64 4.24
C GLY A 27 -9.92 5.58 3.35
N PRO A 28 -9.95 4.91 2.19
CA PRO A 28 -11.13 4.80 1.34
C PRO A 28 -12.32 4.12 2.01
N LEU A 29 -13.54 4.47 1.55
CA LEU A 29 -14.82 3.88 1.95
C LEU A 29 -15.11 2.58 1.19
N ALA A 30 -14.41 2.34 0.08
CA ALA A 30 -14.59 1.18 -0.80
C ALA A 30 -13.25 0.65 -1.30
N GLY A 31 -13.25 -0.62 -1.66
CA GLY A 31 -12.10 -1.34 -2.15
C GLY A 31 -11.19 -1.88 -1.05
N PRO A 32 -10.31 -2.85 -1.38
CA PRO A 32 -9.41 -3.49 -0.44
C PRO A 32 -8.28 -2.55 0.01
N VAL A 33 -7.56 -2.93 1.06
CA VAL A 33 -6.22 -2.42 1.35
C VAL A 33 -5.21 -3.28 0.62
N CYS A 34 -4.23 -2.64 -0.03
CA CYS A 34 -3.14 -3.29 -0.75
C CYS A 34 -1.83 -3.03 -0.02
N ALA A 35 -1.00 -4.04 0.16
CA ALA A 35 0.36 -3.90 0.65
C ALA A 35 1.36 -4.49 -0.34
N ALA A 36 2.58 -3.95 -0.34
CA ALA A 36 3.69 -4.52 -1.08
C ALA A 36 4.93 -4.67 -0.19
N ALA A 37 5.74 -5.67 -0.50
CA ALA A 37 7.06 -5.89 0.07
C ALA A 37 8.08 -5.97 -1.07
N VAL A 38 9.22 -5.28 -0.95
CA VAL A 38 10.22 -5.18 -2.02
C VAL A 38 11.62 -5.36 -1.46
N ILE A 39 12.45 -6.14 -2.15
CA ILE A 39 13.88 -6.24 -1.94
C ILE A 39 14.58 -5.70 -3.20
N LEU A 40 15.22 -4.54 -3.09
CA LEU A 40 16.10 -4.02 -4.13
C LEU A 40 17.56 -4.45 -3.87
N PRO A 41 18.40 -4.55 -4.90
CA PRO A 41 19.84 -4.65 -4.70
C PRO A 41 20.34 -3.46 -3.87
N GLN A 42 21.16 -3.71 -2.86
CA GLN A 42 21.67 -2.65 -1.99
C GLN A 42 22.43 -1.58 -2.79
N GLY A 43 22.06 -0.33 -2.60
CA GLY A 43 22.66 0.79 -3.33
C GLY A 43 22.05 1.04 -4.71
N GLU A 44 21.06 0.25 -5.16
CA GLU A 44 20.36 0.48 -6.42
C GLU A 44 19.70 1.86 -6.44
N ILE A 45 19.94 2.61 -7.50
CA ILE A 45 19.35 3.93 -7.71
C ILE A 45 18.32 3.84 -8.83
N ILE A 46 17.06 4.02 -8.49
CA ILE A 46 15.97 4.16 -9.45
C ILE A 46 15.66 5.66 -9.61
N PRO A 47 15.99 6.27 -10.79
CA PRO A 47 15.80 7.70 -10.97
C PRO A 47 14.34 8.14 -10.79
N GLY A 48 14.12 9.09 -9.87
CA GLY A 48 12.79 9.61 -9.56
C GLY A 48 11.97 8.79 -8.57
N LEU A 49 12.53 7.70 -8.03
CA LEU A 49 11.90 6.99 -6.91
C LEU A 49 11.86 7.90 -5.67
N ASN A 50 10.70 8.03 -5.07
CA ASN A 50 10.42 8.82 -3.88
C ASN A 50 9.08 8.37 -3.29
N ASP A 51 8.69 8.94 -2.14
CA ASP A 51 7.34 8.85 -1.57
C ASP A 51 6.27 8.93 -2.68
N SER A 52 5.46 7.87 -2.79
CA SER A 52 4.46 7.74 -3.86
C SER A 52 3.42 8.86 -3.85
N LYS A 53 3.18 9.48 -2.70
CA LYS A 53 2.23 10.61 -2.55
C LYS A 53 2.75 11.90 -3.17
N LYS A 54 4.08 12.03 -3.32
CA LYS A 54 4.74 13.17 -3.98
C LYS A 54 4.87 12.97 -5.50
N LEU A 55 4.63 11.76 -5.99
CA LEU A 55 4.70 11.42 -7.40
C LEU A 55 3.34 11.61 -8.08
N THR A 56 3.35 12.07 -9.33
CA THR A 56 2.15 12.03 -10.16
C THR A 56 1.76 10.58 -10.49
N ASP A 57 0.50 10.34 -10.84
CA ASP A 57 0.06 9.00 -11.26
C ASP A 57 0.87 8.48 -12.45
N LYS A 58 1.09 9.33 -13.46
CA LYS A 58 1.94 9.00 -14.61
C LYS A 58 3.32 8.52 -14.16
N LYS A 59 3.97 9.24 -13.24
CA LYS A 59 5.33 8.88 -12.77
C LYS A 59 5.34 7.57 -11.99
N ARG A 60 4.33 7.30 -11.16
CA ARG A 60 4.20 6.02 -10.47
C ARG A 60 4.06 4.85 -11.46
N ARG A 61 3.22 5.01 -12.50
CA ARG A 61 3.03 3.98 -13.54
C ARG A 61 4.28 3.76 -14.39
N GLU A 62 5.09 4.78 -14.61
CA GLU A 62 6.42 4.64 -15.26
C GLU A 62 7.41 3.87 -14.38
N LEU A 63 7.42 4.12 -13.07
CA LEU A 63 8.31 3.46 -12.12
C LEU A 63 7.92 2.01 -11.83
N PHE A 64 6.64 1.68 -11.89
CA PHE A 64 6.13 0.36 -11.54
C PHE A 64 6.83 -0.80 -12.26
N PRO A 65 6.93 -0.84 -13.59
CA PRO A 65 7.66 -1.89 -14.30
C PRO A 65 9.17 -1.88 -13.99
N ILE A 66 9.77 -0.70 -13.83
CA ILE A 66 11.20 -0.55 -13.51
C ILE A 66 11.52 -1.16 -12.15
N ILE A 67 10.67 -0.91 -11.14
CA ILE A 67 10.83 -1.49 -9.80
C ILE A 67 10.74 -3.01 -9.89
N LYS A 68 9.76 -3.55 -10.60
CA LYS A 68 9.58 -5.01 -10.76
C LYS A 68 10.75 -5.69 -11.45
N GLU A 69 11.32 -5.02 -12.45
CA GLU A 69 12.50 -5.53 -13.19
C GLU A 69 13.76 -5.53 -12.31
N LYS A 70 13.96 -4.47 -11.51
CA LYS A 70 15.16 -4.29 -10.70
C LYS A 70 15.14 -5.01 -9.36
N ALA A 71 13.96 -5.34 -8.86
CA ALA A 71 13.82 -6.00 -7.57
C ALA A 71 14.37 -7.42 -7.59
N ILE A 72 15.14 -7.78 -6.55
CA ILE A 72 15.56 -9.17 -6.29
C ILE A 72 14.34 -10.06 -6.04
N ALA A 73 13.37 -9.49 -5.28
CA ALA A 73 12.06 -10.08 -5.05
C ALA A 73 11.06 -8.98 -4.72
N TYR A 74 9.79 -9.23 -5.01
CA TYR A 74 8.69 -8.42 -4.55
C TYR A 74 7.45 -9.29 -4.30
N GLY A 75 6.60 -8.85 -3.38
CA GLY A 75 5.29 -9.43 -3.15
C GLY A 75 4.24 -8.33 -3.08
N ILE A 76 3.04 -8.60 -3.58
CA ILE A 76 1.91 -7.66 -3.54
C ILE A 76 0.67 -8.43 -3.12
N ALA A 77 -0.03 -7.96 -2.09
CA ALA A 77 -1.19 -8.65 -1.55
C ALA A 77 -2.27 -7.69 -1.10
N PHE A 78 -3.48 -8.20 -1.05
CA PHE A 78 -4.66 -7.49 -0.59
C PHE A 78 -5.21 -8.10 0.70
N ALA A 79 -5.89 -7.25 1.49
CA ALA A 79 -6.94 -7.68 2.41
C ALA A 79 -8.25 -7.04 1.95
N THR A 80 -9.28 -7.87 1.86
CA THR A 80 -10.58 -7.52 1.28
C THR A 80 -11.40 -6.60 2.18
N GLU A 81 -12.48 -6.06 1.64
CA GLU A 81 -13.45 -5.24 2.35
C GLU A 81 -14.08 -6.03 3.51
N ALA A 82 -14.38 -7.31 3.30
CA ALA A 82 -14.90 -8.20 4.34
C ALA A 82 -13.90 -8.39 5.49
N GLU A 83 -12.61 -8.62 5.17
CA GLU A 83 -11.54 -8.73 6.17
C GLU A 83 -11.31 -7.41 6.93
N ILE A 84 -11.50 -6.27 6.26
CA ILE A 84 -11.45 -4.94 6.90
C ILE A 84 -12.62 -4.79 7.89
N ASP A 85 -13.81 -5.18 7.50
CA ASP A 85 -15.00 -5.10 8.35
C ASP A 85 -14.95 -6.07 9.53
N GLU A 86 -14.37 -7.26 9.35
CA GLU A 86 -14.19 -8.27 10.40
C GLU A 86 -13.10 -7.90 11.41
N HIS A 87 -11.93 -7.47 10.92
CA HIS A 87 -10.72 -7.34 11.75
C HIS A 87 -10.34 -5.90 12.08
N ASN A 88 -11.01 -4.90 11.51
CA ASN A 88 -10.68 -3.48 11.38
C ASN A 88 -9.51 -3.22 10.41
N ILE A 89 -9.38 -1.94 10.01
CA ILE A 89 -8.41 -1.53 8.99
C ILE A 89 -6.95 -1.74 9.41
N LEU A 90 -6.61 -1.63 10.69
CA LEU A 90 -5.23 -1.83 11.15
C LEU A 90 -4.83 -3.31 11.00
N GLN A 91 -5.66 -4.23 11.48
CA GLN A 91 -5.38 -5.66 11.41
C GLN A 91 -5.43 -6.17 9.96
N ALA A 92 -6.36 -5.68 9.14
CA ALA A 92 -6.41 -5.99 7.72
C ALA A 92 -5.17 -5.47 6.97
N THR A 93 -4.64 -4.28 7.34
CA THR A 93 -3.37 -3.79 6.79
C THR A 93 -2.22 -4.73 7.14
N PHE A 94 -2.11 -5.16 8.39
CA PHE A 94 -1.09 -6.11 8.82
C PHE A 94 -1.21 -7.46 8.10
N LEU A 95 -2.44 -7.92 7.87
CA LEU A 95 -2.70 -9.14 7.11
C LEU A 95 -2.20 -9.02 5.67
N ALA A 96 -2.49 -7.91 4.99
CA ALA A 96 -1.99 -7.65 3.65
C ALA A 96 -0.45 -7.58 3.62
N MET A 97 0.17 -6.91 4.60
CA MET A 97 1.64 -6.84 4.72
C MET A 97 2.27 -8.23 4.93
N LYS A 98 1.71 -9.05 5.84
CA LYS A 98 2.17 -10.44 6.05
C LYS A 98 2.09 -11.27 4.77
N ARG A 99 1.00 -11.15 4.04
CA ARG A 99 0.82 -11.83 2.75
C ARG A 99 1.85 -11.38 1.71
N ALA A 100 2.13 -10.07 1.65
CA ALA A 100 3.14 -9.52 0.75
C ALA A 100 4.56 -10.00 1.10
N ILE A 101 4.93 -9.99 2.38
CA ILE A 101 6.21 -10.54 2.86
C ILE A 101 6.30 -12.05 2.55
N GLY A 102 5.23 -12.80 2.77
CA GLY A 102 5.18 -14.24 2.47
C GLY A 102 5.47 -14.58 1.00
N GLN A 103 5.16 -13.68 0.05
CA GLN A 103 5.47 -13.85 -1.37
C GLN A 103 6.95 -13.65 -1.71
N LEU A 104 7.79 -13.22 -0.77
CA LEU A 104 9.23 -13.12 -0.97
C LEU A 104 9.94 -14.47 -0.87
N ASP A 105 9.23 -15.56 -0.58
CA ASP A 105 9.73 -16.94 -0.50
C ASP A 105 10.96 -17.10 0.41
N GLY A 106 10.94 -16.44 1.56
CA GLY A 106 12.03 -16.52 2.55
C GLY A 106 13.31 -15.78 2.18
N LYS A 107 13.27 -14.92 1.16
CA LYS A 107 14.45 -14.14 0.73
C LYS A 107 14.78 -12.96 1.64
N ALA A 108 13.87 -12.55 2.53
CA ALA A 108 14.09 -11.46 3.47
C ALA A 108 14.38 -11.98 4.88
N ASP A 109 15.43 -11.46 5.50
CA ASP A 109 15.78 -11.73 6.90
C ASP A 109 15.22 -10.68 7.85
N PHE A 110 14.91 -9.47 7.33
CA PHE A 110 14.46 -8.32 8.09
C PHE A 110 13.50 -7.44 7.28
N ALA A 111 12.49 -6.85 7.94
CA ALA A 111 11.54 -5.95 7.30
C ALA A 111 11.62 -4.52 7.85
N LEU A 112 11.74 -3.53 6.97
CA LEU A 112 11.47 -2.13 7.26
C LEU A 112 10.00 -1.83 6.89
N ILE A 113 9.20 -1.42 7.86
CA ILE A 113 7.76 -1.20 7.70
C ILE A 113 7.47 0.30 7.72
N ASP A 114 6.80 0.85 6.70
CA ASP A 114 6.32 2.24 6.78
C ASP A 114 5.29 2.40 7.89
N GLY A 115 5.49 3.38 8.76
CA GLY A 115 4.57 3.68 9.85
C GLY A 115 5.19 3.63 11.25
N ASN A 116 4.31 3.47 12.26
CA ASN A 116 4.67 3.49 13.67
C ASN A 116 4.01 2.38 14.49
N ARG A 117 3.49 1.35 13.85
CA ARG A 117 2.82 0.23 14.49
C ARG A 117 3.47 -1.07 14.06
N GLU A 118 3.74 -1.91 15.01
CA GLU A 118 4.36 -3.23 14.83
C GLU A 118 3.36 -4.35 15.13
N THR A 119 3.59 -5.46 14.50
CA THR A 119 2.99 -6.76 14.80
C THR A 119 4.02 -7.83 14.45
N ASP A 120 3.75 -9.08 14.80
CA ASP A 120 4.54 -10.20 14.31
C ASP A 120 4.29 -10.40 12.80
N PHE A 121 5.28 -10.08 11.98
CA PHE A 121 5.27 -10.31 10.53
C PHE A 121 5.88 -11.64 10.11
N GLY A 122 6.31 -12.47 11.04
CA GLY A 122 7.00 -13.74 10.80
C GLY A 122 8.51 -13.61 10.55
N ILE A 123 9.02 -12.38 10.50
CA ILE A 123 10.45 -12.03 10.44
C ILE A 123 10.70 -10.80 11.34
N PRO A 124 11.92 -10.61 11.86
CA PRO A 124 12.29 -9.40 12.59
C PRO A 124 11.97 -8.15 11.77
N CYS A 125 11.51 -7.08 12.43
CA CYS A 125 11.13 -5.86 11.73
C CYS A 125 11.47 -4.61 12.54
N GLN A 126 11.47 -3.47 11.84
CA GLN A 126 11.54 -2.13 12.43
C GLN A 126 10.57 -1.22 11.69
N THR A 127 9.78 -0.44 12.44
CA THR A 127 8.96 0.61 11.86
C THR A 127 9.77 1.86 11.55
N VAL A 128 9.46 2.49 10.44
CA VAL A 128 10.11 3.74 9.98
C VAL A 128 9.04 4.77 9.68
N ILE A 129 8.98 5.83 10.50
CA ILE A 129 8.05 6.95 10.23
C ILE A 129 8.47 7.67 8.97
N LYS A 130 7.55 7.80 8.00
CA LYS A 130 7.80 8.34 6.65
C LYS A 130 8.92 7.57 5.95
N GLY A 131 8.90 6.26 6.06
CA GLY A 131 9.90 5.38 5.49
C GLY A 131 9.98 5.47 3.97
N ASP A 132 8.86 5.73 3.32
CA ASP A 132 8.73 5.97 1.89
C ASP A 132 9.60 7.15 1.35
N SER A 133 10.03 8.05 2.23
CA SER A 133 10.96 9.14 1.89
C SER A 133 12.39 8.93 2.41
N ARG A 134 12.69 7.78 3.04
CA ARG A 134 13.93 7.50 3.77
C ARG A 134 14.59 6.16 3.45
N SER A 135 13.84 5.21 2.89
CA SER A 135 14.28 3.87 2.50
C SER A 135 13.89 3.60 1.05
N ALA A 136 14.85 3.17 0.24
CA ALA A 136 14.60 2.83 -1.16
C ALA A 136 13.65 1.64 -1.30
N ASN A 137 13.78 0.64 -0.42
CA ASN A 137 12.91 -0.52 -0.40
C ASN A 137 11.46 -0.14 -0.06
N ILE A 138 11.25 0.71 0.97
CA ILE A 138 9.90 1.19 1.34
C ILE A 138 9.31 2.06 0.23
N ALA A 139 10.10 2.98 -0.36
CA ALA A 139 9.65 3.80 -1.48
C ALA A 139 9.20 2.96 -2.68
N ALA A 140 9.93 1.90 -3.00
CA ALA A 140 9.55 0.97 -4.05
C ALA A 140 8.25 0.23 -3.71
N ALA A 141 8.10 -0.25 -2.47
CA ALA A 141 6.88 -0.90 -1.99
C ALA A 141 5.67 0.06 -2.06
N SER A 142 5.85 1.32 -1.65
CA SER A 142 4.83 2.37 -1.74
C SER A 142 4.29 2.55 -3.16
N VAL A 143 5.18 2.61 -4.16
CA VAL A 143 4.79 2.71 -5.57
C VAL A 143 4.04 1.45 -6.03
N LEU A 144 4.55 0.25 -5.71
CA LEU A 144 3.88 -1.00 -6.10
C LEU A 144 2.49 -1.14 -5.48
N ALA A 145 2.35 -0.91 -4.19
CA ALA A 145 1.06 -0.97 -3.50
C ALA A 145 0.07 0.04 -4.09
N LYS A 146 0.51 1.29 -4.31
CA LYS A 146 -0.35 2.37 -4.81
C LYS A 146 -0.82 2.12 -6.23
N VAL A 147 0.07 1.77 -7.16
CA VAL A 147 -0.31 1.52 -8.56
C VAL A 147 -1.23 0.29 -8.66
N THR A 148 -0.90 -0.80 -7.98
CA THR A 148 -1.70 -2.02 -7.99
C THR A 148 -3.12 -1.75 -7.48
N ARG A 149 -3.25 -1.01 -6.37
CA ARG A 149 -4.57 -0.66 -5.85
C ARG A 149 -5.35 0.28 -6.77
N ASP A 150 -4.68 1.28 -7.36
CA ASP A 150 -5.36 2.22 -8.26
C ASP A 150 -5.89 1.52 -9.52
N VAL A 151 -5.13 0.57 -10.09
CA VAL A 151 -5.58 -0.29 -11.20
C VAL A 151 -6.77 -1.17 -10.77
N TYR A 152 -6.71 -1.78 -9.58
CA TYR A 152 -7.84 -2.54 -9.06
C TYR A 152 -9.13 -1.68 -8.99
N MET A 153 -9.03 -0.44 -8.50
CA MET A 153 -10.18 0.46 -8.41
C MET A 153 -10.70 0.91 -9.78
N GLU A 154 -9.84 0.98 -10.80
CA GLU A 154 -10.24 1.25 -12.20
C GLU A 154 -11.01 0.06 -12.80
N GLU A 155 -10.61 -1.17 -12.51
CA GLU A 155 -11.36 -2.35 -12.94
C GLU A 155 -12.70 -2.46 -12.19
N LEU A 156 -12.70 -2.20 -10.88
CA LEU A 156 -13.90 -2.19 -10.05
C LEU A 156 -14.95 -1.16 -10.54
N ALA A 157 -14.49 -0.02 -11.08
CA ALA A 157 -15.37 0.99 -11.67
C ALA A 157 -16.14 0.50 -12.87
N LYS A 158 -15.66 -0.51 -13.60
CA LYS A 158 -16.38 -1.11 -14.73
C LYS A 158 -17.56 -1.96 -14.25
N GLU A 159 -17.43 -2.58 -13.08
CA GLU A 159 -18.49 -3.36 -12.45
C GLU A 159 -19.53 -2.46 -11.76
N TYR A 160 -19.07 -1.35 -11.18
CA TYR A 160 -19.91 -0.40 -10.42
C TYR A 160 -19.77 1.03 -10.98
N PRO A 161 -20.16 1.30 -12.23
CA PRO A 161 -19.90 2.58 -12.90
C PRO A 161 -20.58 3.79 -12.24
N GLN A 162 -21.64 3.57 -11.47
CA GLN A 162 -22.41 4.62 -10.80
C GLN A 162 -21.67 5.30 -9.65
N TYR A 163 -20.55 4.71 -9.14
CA TYR A 163 -19.82 5.28 -8.00
C TYR A 163 -18.61 6.14 -8.39
N GLY A 164 -18.05 6.00 -9.61
CA GLY A 164 -16.89 6.77 -10.07
C GLY A 164 -15.57 6.37 -9.38
N PHE A 165 -15.39 5.08 -9.08
CA PHE A 165 -14.19 4.56 -8.40
C PHE A 165 -12.91 4.81 -9.18
N GLU A 166 -12.96 4.91 -10.51
CA GLU A 166 -11.82 5.25 -11.37
C GLU A 166 -11.28 6.66 -11.12
N ILE A 167 -12.12 7.56 -10.58
CA ILE A 167 -11.75 8.96 -10.31
C ILE A 167 -11.16 9.09 -8.90
N HIS A 168 -11.92 8.72 -7.90
CA HIS A 168 -11.58 8.97 -6.49
C HIS A 168 -11.04 7.74 -5.75
N LYS A 169 -10.86 6.59 -6.43
CA LYS A 169 -10.25 5.38 -5.86
C LYS A 169 -10.89 4.90 -4.56
N GLY A 170 -12.21 5.14 -4.41
CA GLY A 170 -12.99 4.78 -3.23
C GLY A 170 -12.92 5.76 -2.06
N TYR A 171 -12.17 6.86 -2.16
CA TYR A 171 -12.14 7.87 -1.09
C TYR A 171 -13.48 8.61 -0.93
N GLY A 172 -13.79 9.05 0.30
CA GLY A 172 -15.02 9.75 0.67
C GLY A 172 -15.08 11.18 0.14
N THR A 173 -15.16 11.33 -1.16
CA THR A 173 -15.39 12.62 -1.83
C THR A 173 -16.86 12.98 -1.84
N LYS A 174 -17.20 14.24 -2.13
CA LYS A 174 -18.61 14.66 -2.30
C LYS A 174 -19.34 13.80 -3.34
N ALA A 175 -18.66 13.47 -4.46
CA ALA A 175 -19.23 12.62 -5.51
C ALA A 175 -19.53 11.21 -5.00
N HIS A 176 -18.61 10.62 -4.23
CA HIS A 176 -18.81 9.30 -3.65
C HIS A 176 -19.98 9.26 -2.66
N TYR A 177 -20.06 10.24 -1.75
CA TYR A 177 -21.21 10.33 -0.83
C TYR A 177 -22.53 10.60 -1.55
N ALA A 178 -22.55 11.38 -2.64
CA ALA A 178 -23.74 11.57 -3.46
C ALA A 178 -24.19 10.24 -4.11
N ALA A 179 -23.26 9.48 -4.68
CA ALA A 179 -23.55 8.16 -5.23
C ALA A 179 -24.08 7.18 -4.16
N LEU A 180 -23.50 7.19 -2.95
CA LEU A 180 -24.01 6.39 -1.82
C LEU A 180 -25.43 6.79 -1.40
N THR A 181 -25.77 8.07 -1.47
CA THR A 181 -27.13 8.55 -1.17
C THR A 181 -28.14 8.08 -2.23
N GLU A 182 -27.74 8.08 -3.50
CA GLU A 182 -28.61 7.73 -4.64
C GLU A 182 -28.76 6.21 -4.84
N HIS A 183 -27.64 5.48 -4.72
CA HIS A 183 -27.58 4.05 -5.11
C HIS A 183 -27.40 3.10 -3.92
N GLY A 184 -27.17 3.61 -2.70
CA GLY A 184 -26.83 2.80 -1.54
C GLY A 184 -25.40 2.25 -1.57
N MET A 185 -25.12 1.23 -0.76
CA MET A 185 -23.84 0.51 -0.78
C MET A 185 -23.88 -0.63 -1.80
N CYS A 186 -22.74 -0.91 -2.43
CA CYS A 186 -22.48 -2.20 -3.11
C CYS A 186 -21.50 -3.04 -2.29
N ASP A 187 -21.20 -4.26 -2.76
CA ASP A 187 -20.32 -5.21 -2.03
C ASP A 187 -18.87 -4.75 -1.92
N ALA A 188 -18.46 -3.78 -2.74
CA ALA A 188 -17.14 -3.17 -2.65
C ALA A 188 -16.99 -2.16 -1.50
N HIS A 189 -18.07 -1.79 -0.80
CA HIS A 189 -18.01 -0.83 0.29
C HIS A 189 -17.65 -1.49 1.62
N ARG A 190 -16.88 -0.77 2.42
CA ARG A 190 -16.51 -1.14 3.79
C ARG A 190 -17.63 -0.69 4.73
N ARG A 191 -18.49 -1.62 5.14
CA ARG A 191 -19.67 -1.33 5.96
C ARG A 191 -19.31 -0.66 7.27
N SER A 192 -18.21 -1.10 7.90
CA SER A 192 -17.72 -0.53 9.16
C SER A 192 -17.36 0.96 9.05
N PHE A 193 -16.95 1.44 7.87
CA PHE A 193 -16.60 2.85 7.63
C PHE A 193 -17.83 3.73 7.38
N LEU A 194 -18.95 3.13 7.00
CA LEU A 194 -20.17 3.83 6.61
C LEU A 194 -21.27 3.81 7.70
N LYS A 195 -21.04 3.17 8.85
CA LYS A 195 -22.00 3.13 9.97
C LYS A 195 -22.55 4.51 10.31
N LYS A 196 -21.67 5.49 10.51
CA LYS A 196 -22.05 6.87 10.81
C LYS A 196 -22.91 7.53 9.72
N PHE A 197 -22.60 7.23 8.46
CA PHE A 197 -23.33 7.82 7.32
C PHE A 197 -24.76 7.30 7.25
N TYR A 198 -24.98 6.02 7.57
CA TYR A 198 -26.32 5.41 7.60
C TYR A 198 -27.00 5.45 8.97
N GLY A 199 -26.43 6.14 9.97
CA GLY A 199 -27.02 6.28 11.31
C GLY A 199 -26.99 5.00 12.16
N GLU A 200 -26.15 4.03 11.81
CA GLU A 200 -25.93 2.83 12.60
C GLU A 200 -24.97 3.11 13.78
N LYS A 201 -25.28 2.50 14.94
CA LYS A 201 -24.47 2.63 16.17
C LYS A 201 -23.32 1.62 16.21
#